data_80682614a5058bab1bdbe781ca818640
#
_entry.id   80682614a5058bab1bdbe781ca818640
#
_cell.length_a   1.000
_cell.length_b   1.000
_cell.length_c   1.000
_cell.angle_alpha   90.00
_cell.angle_beta   90.00
_cell.angle_gamma   90.00
#
_symmetry.space_group_name_H-M   'P 1'
#
loop_
_entity.id
_entity.type
_entity.pdbx_description
1 polymer ?
#
loop_
_entity_poly.entity_id
_entity_poly.type
_entity_poly.pdbx_seq_one_letter_code
_entity_poly.pdbx_strand_id
1 'polypeptide(L)'
;MSKSLDRVDRRILDELQGDARVSNQELAKRVGLSPAPCWRRLRRLEEEGFINGYATLLNGPAVGLPILAYTLVSLENHHPETIREFDQLVKDRPEILECHSMSGPNDYLLRIVAASMEAYERFMSSHVLQLKAVRAMNTSFVLRTKKYTTRLPVI
;
A
#
# COMPACT_ATOMS: atom_id res chain seq x y z
N MET A 1 23.22 -0.10 -14.15
CA MET A 1 23.24 1.37 -14.31
C MET A 1 22.31 1.96 -13.28
N SER A 2 22.74 2.94 -12.50
CA SER A 2 21.86 3.64 -11.55
C SER A 2 20.78 4.37 -12.33
N LYS A 3 19.51 4.00 -12.10
CA LYS A 3 18.36 4.70 -12.67
C LYS A 3 18.29 6.08 -12.00
N SER A 4 18.66 7.13 -12.71
CA SER A 4 18.68 8.49 -12.17
C SER A 4 17.52 9.31 -12.72
N LEU A 5 16.86 10.07 -11.83
CA LEU A 5 15.83 11.04 -12.17
C LEU A 5 16.46 12.42 -12.40
N ASP A 6 16.21 13.02 -13.53
CA ASP A 6 16.54 14.44 -13.75
C ASP A 6 15.47 15.37 -13.12
N ARG A 7 15.71 16.67 -13.14
CA ARG A 7 14.79 17.65 -12.58
C ARG A 7 13.40 17.62 -13.23
N VAL A 8 13.33 17.33 -14.53
CA VAL A 8 12.06 17.29 -15.25
C VAL A 8 11.29 16.01 -14.91
N ASP A 9 11.98 14.89 -14.80
CA ASP A 9 11.39 13.63 -14.38
C ASP A 9 10.74 13.74 -12.99
N ARG A 10 11.43 14.37 -12.04
CA ARG A 10 10.88 14.63 -10.71
C ARG A 10 9.63 15.49 -10.74
N ARG A 11 9.61 16.53 -11.60
CA ARG A 11 8.40 17.35 -11.79
C ARG A 11 7.24 16.56 -12.39
N ILE A 12 7.51 15.69 -13.38
CA ILE A 12 6.49 14.80 -13.95
C ILE A 12 5.89 13.91 -12.85
N LEU A 13 6.73 13.25 -12.05
CA LEU A 13 6.28 12.40 -10.95
C LEU A 13 5.50 13.18 -9.89
N ASP A 14 5.92 14.39 -9.57
CA ASP A 14 5.25 15.23 -8.58
C ASP A 14 3.86 15.69 -9.04
N GLU A 15 3.72 16.11 -10.30
CA GLU A 15 2.43 16.45 -10.91
C GLU A 15 1.46 15.25 -10.95
N LEU A 16 1.97 14.08 -11.36
CA LEU A 16 1.16 12.85 -11.42
C LEU A 16 0.69 12.36 -10.05
N GLN A 17 1.48 12.55 -8.99
CA GLN A 17 1.06 12.26 -7.63
C GLN A 17 -0.08 13.18 -7.15
N GLY A 18 -0.15 14.40 -7.68
CA GLY A 18 -1.24 15.32 -7.41
C GLY A 18 -2.50 15.04 -8.22
N ASP A 19 -2.33 14.66 -9.49
CA ASP A 19 -3.41 14.36 -10.41
C ASP A 19 -3.00 13.26 -11.41
N ALA A 20 -3.30 12.02 -11.07
CA ALA A 20 -3.01 10.86 -11.92
C ALA A 20 -3.87 10.80 -13.20
N ARG A 21 -4.90 11.65 -13.32
CA ARG A 21 -5.79 11.70 -14.48
C ARG A 21 -5.45 12.84 -15.45
N VAL A 22 -4.41 13.61 -15.16
CA VAL A 22 -3.95 14.71 -16.03
C VAL A 22 -3.64 14.18 -17.43
N SER A 23 -4.11 14.90 -18.47
CA SER A 23 -3.75 14.53 -19.84
C SER A 23 -2.27 14.81 -20.11
N ASN A 24 -1.66 14.06 -21.06
CA ASN A 24 -0.27 14.30 -21.43
C ASN A 24 -0.02 15.73 -21.94
N GLN A 25 -1.01 16.32 -22.60
CA GLN A 25 -0.93 17.70 -23.10
C GLN A 25 -0.85 18.71 -21.94
N GLU A 26 -1.67 18.52 -20.93
CA GLU A 26 -1.67 19.38 -19.74
C GLU A 26 -0.44 19.14 -18.86
N LEU A 27 -0.04 17.88 -18.67
CA LEU A 27 1.18 17.52 -17.95
C LEU A 27 2.41 18.17 -18.61
N ALA A 28 2.51 18.12 -19.94
CA ALA A 28 3.60 18.74 -20.68
C ALA A 28 3.69 20.25 -20.42
N LYS A 29 2.55 20.96 -20.42
CA LYS A 29 2.50 22.39 -20.07
C LYS A 29 3.01 22.65 -18.65
N ARG A 30 2.53 21.86 -17.66
CA ARG A 30 2.92 22.03 -16.25
C ARG A 30 4.42 21.82 -16.02
N VAL A 31 5.05 20.91 -16.78
CA VAL A 31 6.48 20.61 -16.64
C VAL A 31 7.37 21.40 -17.61
N GLY A 32 6.79 22.23 -18.50
CA GLY A 32 7.53 23.06 -19.45
C GLY A 32 8.11 22.28 -20.63
N LEU A 33 7.38 21.28 -21.11
CA LEU A 33 7.74 20.47 -22.29
C LEU A 33 6.68 20.58 -23.39
N SER A 34 7.05 20.17 -24.62
CA SER A 34 6.05 19.82 -25.64
C SER A 34 5.50 18.38 -25.38
N PRO A 35 4.31 18.04 -25.92
CA PRO A 35 3.64 16.77 -25.61
C PRO A 35 4.45 15.51 -25.93
N ALA A 36 5.17 15.47 -27.04
CA ALA A 36 5.91 14.29 -27.47
C ALA A 36 7.09 13.94 -26.56
N PRO A 37 8.01 14.86 -26.19
CA PRO A 37 9.05 14.54 -25.21
C PRO A 37 8.49 14.26 -23.80
N CYS A 38 7.40 14.90 -23.38
CA CYS A 38 6.74 14.59 -22.13
C CYS A 38 6.25 13.12 -22.11
N TRP A 39 5.55 12.70 -23.16
CA TRP A 39 5.09 11.32 -23.31
C TRP A 39 6.22 10.29 -23.27
N ARG A 40 7.33 10.54 -24.00
CA ARG A 40 8.49 9.63 -23.97
C ARG A 40 9.10 9.49 -22.59
N ARG A 41 9.19 10.60 -21.83
CA ARG A 41 9.67 10.56 -20.45
C ARG A 41 8.73 9.79 -19.53
N LEU A 42 7.43 10.04 -19.64
CA LEU A 42 6.42 9.33 -18.86
C LEU A 42 6.50 7.81 -19.10
N ARG A 43 6.54 7.40 -20.38
CA ARG A 43 6.68 5.98 -20.72
C ARG A 43 7.95 5.36 -20.15
N ARG A 44 9.07 6.05 -20.24
CA ARG A 44 10.32 5.60 -19.62
C ARG A 44 10.18 5.43 -18.11
N LEU A 45 9.55 6.39 -17.42
CA LEU A 45 9.35 6.32 -15.96
C LEU A 45 8.46 5.13 -15.56
N GLU A 46 7.46 4.80 -16.37
CA GLU A 46 6.63 3.59 -16.20
C GLU A 46 7.45 2.32 -16.46
N GLU A 47 8.12 2.21 -17.59
CA GLU A 47 8.92 1.04 -18.00
C GLU A 47 10.10 0.76 -17.06
N GLU A 48 10.72 1.80 -16.52
CA GLU A 48 11.80 1.68 -15.55
C GLU A 48 11.30 1.42 -14.12
N GLY A 49 9.98 1.41 -13.88
CA GLY A 49 9.38 1.10 -12.60
C GLY A 49 9.47 2.21 -11.54
N PHE A 50 9.65 3.48 -11.96
CA PHE A 50 9.47 4.63 -11.06
C PHE A 50 7.99 4.87 -10.74
N ILE A 51 7.09 4.45 -11.62
CA ILE A 51 5.65 4.43 -11.43
C ILE A 51 5.23 2.97 -11.39
N ASN A 52 4.75 2.52 -10.23
CA ASN A 52 4.28 1.15 -10.04
C ASN A 52 2.87 0.93 -10.61
N GLY A 53 2.10 2.00 -10.77
CA GLY A 53 0.73 1.93 -11.26
C GLY A 53 -0.10 3.15 -10.89
N TYR A 54 -1.35 3.13 -11.32
CA TYR A 54 -2.35 4.16 -11.02
C TYR A 54 -3.51 3.50 -10.29
N ALA A 55 -3.93 4.07 -9.17
CA ALA A 55 -4.99 3.52 -8.36
C ALA A 55 -6.07 4.55 -8.05
N THR A 56 -7.31 4.12 -7.99
CA THR A 56 -8.41 4.91 -7.45
C THR A 56 -8.44 4.76 -5.94
N LEU A 57 -8.32 5.87 -5.23
CA LEU A 57 -8.43 5.90 -3.78
C LEU A 57 -9.91 5.95 -3.38
N LEU A 58 -10.36 4.97 -2.60
CA LEU A 58 -11.73 4.89 -2.13
C LEU A 58 -11.85 5.43 -0.70
N ASN A 59 -13.01 6.02 -0.41
CA ASN A 59 -13.39 6.37 0.95
C ASN A 59 -13.94 5.11 1.64
N GLY A 60 -13.14 4.49 2.51
CA GLY A 60 -13.47 3.25 3.20
C GLY A 60 -14.84 3.28 3.89
N PRO A 61 -15.14 4.23 4.78
CA PRO A 61 -16.48 4.41 5.35
C PRO A 61 -17.61 4.49 4.33
N ALA A 62 -17.42 5.22 3.22
CA ALA A 62 -18.43 5.38 2.20
C ALA A 62 -18.72 4.09 1.40
N VAL A 63 -17.76 3.17 1.32
CA VAL A 63 -17.91 1.85 0.70
C VAL A 63 -18.19 0.73 1.72
N GLY A 64 -18.56 1.09 2.96
CA GLY A 64 -18.97 0.12 3.98
C GLY A 64 -17.83 -0.50 4.79
N LEU A 65 -16.63 0.09 4.75
CA LEU A 65 -15.44 -0.38 5.49
C LEU A 65 -14.94 0.70 6.47
N PRO A 66 -15.72 1.04 7.53
CA PRO A 66 -15.33 2.11 8.45
C PRO A 66 -14.23 1.71 9.44
N ILE A 67 -13.99 0.42 9.65
CA ILE A 67 -12.97 -0.05 10.59
C ILE A 67 -11.63 -0.15 9.88
N LEU A 68 -10.62 0.50 10.46
CA LEU A 68 -9.22 0.37 10.09
C LEU A 68 -8.41 -0.03 11.32
N ALA A 69 -7.66 -1.10 11.21
CA ALA A 69 -6.80 -1.61 12.28
C ALA A 69 -5.38 -1.86 11.79
N TYR A 70 -4.43 -1.71 12.70
CA TYR A 70 -3.06 -2.16 12.53
C TYR A 70 -2.79 -3.29 13.53
N THR A 71 -2.37 -4.44 13.01
CA THR A 71 -2.13 -5.64 13.81
C THR A 71 -0.68 -6.06 13.68
N LEU A 72 0.04 -6.06 14.80
CA LEU A 72 1.36 -6.65 14.90
C LEU A 72 1.20 -8.16 15.12
N VAL A 73 1.93 -8.96 14.35
CA VAL A 73 1.88 -10.42 14.39
C VAL A 73 3.27 -10.98 14.71
N SER A 74 3.30 -11.96 15.61
CA SER A 74 4.48 -12.79 15.87
C SER A 74 4.17 -14.22 15.49
N LEU A 75 5.05 -14.85 14.72
CA LEU A 75 4.94 -16.25 14.32
C LEU A 75 5.45 -17.17 15.45
N GLU A 76 4.99 -18.41 15.44
CA GLU A 76 5.46 -19.44 16.35
C GLU A 76 6.93 -19.79 16.14
N ASN A 77 7.33 -19.81 14.87
CA ASN A 77 8.71 -20.01 14.42
C ASN A 77 8.88 -19.48 12.99
N HIS A 78 10.12 -19.47 12.49
CA HIS A 78 10.44 -18.98 11.14
C HIS A 78 10.77 -20.12 10.16
N HIS A 79 10.19 -21.30 10.36
CA HIS A 79 10.33 -22.38 9.39
C HIS A 79 9.63 -22.02 8.06
N PRO A 80 10.14 -22.47 6.92
CA PRO A 80 9.55 -22.13 5.61
C PRO A 80 8.07 -22.53 5.48
N GLU A 81 7.64 -23.55 6.19
CA GLU A 81 6.22 -23.99 6.20
C GLU A 81 5.33 -23.00 6.95
N THR A 82 5.76 -22.55 8.11
CA THR A 82 5.06 -21.55 8.93
C THR A 82 4.92 -20.22 8.16
N ILE A 83 6.00 -19.76 7.52
CA ILE A 83 5.98 -18.55 6.71
C ILE A 83 5.02 -18.71 5.52
N ARG A 84 5.07 -19.86 4.82
CA ARG A 84 4.16 -20.10 3.67
C ARG A 84 2.69 -20.15 4.09
N GLU A 85 2.36 -20.75 5.22
CA GLU A 85 0.99 -20.76 5.75
C GLU A 85 0.47 -19.35 6.03
N PHE A 86 1.30 -18.52 6.65
CA PHE A 86 0.97 -17.11 6.90
C PHE A 86 0.87 -16.28 5.60
N ASP A 87 1.82 -16.44 4.68
CA ASP A 87 1.81 -15.74 3.38
C ASP A 87 0.57 -16.07 2.55
N GLN A 88 0.10 -17.33 2.62
CA GLN A 88 -1.13 -17.75 1.94
C GLN A 88 -2.36 -17.06 2.54
N LEU A 89 -2.45 -16.98 3.87
CA LEU A 89 -3.52 -16.21 4.53
C LEU A 89 -3.53 -14.77 4.04
N VAL A 90 -2.37 -14.10 4.09
CA VAL A 90 -2.24 -12.69 3.69
C VAL A 90 -2.69 -12.48 2.25
N LYS A 91 -2.32 -13.40 1.35
CA LYS A 91 -2.66 -13.32 -0.07
C LYS A 91 -4.15 -13.53 -0.34
N ASP A 92 -4.79 -14.42 0.39
CA ASP A 92 -6.17 -14.84 0.13
C ASP A 92 -7.22 -13.94 0.79
N ARG A 93 -6.81 -13.04 1.68
CA ARG A 93 -7.75 -12.22 2.46
C ARG A 93 -7.81 -10.77 2.00
N PRO A 94 -8.91 -10.35 1.35
CA PRO A 94 -9.08 -8.97 0.88
C PRO A 94 -9.20 -7.95 2.03
N GLU A 95 -9.49 -8.41 3.24
CA GLU A 95 -9.49 -7.56 4.44
C GLU A 95 -8.10 -7.04 4.79
N ILE A 96 -7.04 -7.78 4.42
CA ILE A 96 -5.64 -7.41 4.64
C ILE A 96 -5.18 -6.56 3.44
N LEU A 97 -5.05 -5.27 3.64
CA LEU A 97 -4.62 -4.34 2.59
C LEU A 97 -3.10 -4.27 2.43
N GLU A 98 -2.38 -4.45 3.53
CA GLU A 98 -0.91 -4.40 3.56
C GLU A 98 -0.37 -5.41 4.56
N CYS A 99 0.78 -6.00 4.24
CA CYS A 99 1.56 -6.84 5.14
C CYS A 99 3.04 -6.48 4.99
N HIS A 100 3.64 -6.03 6.07
CA HIS A 100 5.05 -5.63 6.10
C HIS A 100 5.83 -6.51 7.07
N SER A 101 6.95 -7.07 6.62
CA SER A 101 7.92 -7.68 7.53
C SER A 101 8.60 -6.59 8.34
N MET A 102 8.70 -6.77 9.63
CA MET A 102 9.16 -5.77 10.58
C MET A 102 10.51 -6.15 11.19
N SER A 103 11.34 -5.16 11.45
CA SER A 103 12.49 -5.31 12.33
C SER A 103 12.04 -5.03 13.77
N GLY A 104 12.33 -5.93 14.71
CA GLY A 104 11.98 -5.74 16.12
C GLY A 104 11.27 -6.93 16.75
N PRO A 105 10.46 -6.73 17.79
CA PRO A 105 9.90 -7.84 18.60
C PRO A 105 8.74 -8.58 17.91
N ASN A 106 8.18 -8.05 16.85
CA ASN A 106 7.12 -8.67 16.06
C ASN A 106 7.59 -8.90 14.64
N ASP A 107 7.07 -9.94 14.00
CA ASP A 107 7.52 -10.35 12.66
C ASP A 107 6.85 -9.54 11.55
N TYR A 108 5.56 -9.23 11.72
CA TYR A 108 4.76 -8.57 10.68
C TYR A 108 3.86 -7.47 11.24
N LEU A 109 3.60 -6.47 10.40
CA LEU A 109 2.56 -5.47 10.57
C LEU A 109 1.53 -5.64 9.46
N LEU A 110 0.26 -5.85 9.86
CA LEU A 110 -0.89 -5.88 8.95
C LEU A 110 -1.68 -4.60 9.03
N ARG A 111 -2.16 -4.12 7.89
CA ARG A 111 -3.21 -3.11 7.79
C ARG A 111 -4.50 -3.79 7.36
N ILE A 112 -5.52 -3.75 8.22
CA ILE A 112 -6.75 -4.50 8.06
C ILE A 112 -7.93 -3.55 8.03
N VAL A 113 -8.92 -3.83 7.16
CA VAL A 113 -10.20 -3.12 7.10
C VAL A 113 -11.36 -4.08 7.38
N ALA A 114 -12.43 -3.55 7.97
CA ALA A 114 -13.64 -4.33 8.21
C ALA A 114 -14.91 -3.45 8.18
N ALA A 115 -16.06 -4.11 7.93
CA ALA A 115 -17.36 -3.45 7.91
C ALA A 115 -17.88 -3.08 9.31
N SER A 116 -17.48 -3.84 10.34
CA SER A 116 -17.81 -3.58 11.75
C SER A 116 -16.79 -4.25 12.68
N MET A 117 -16.89 -3.95 13.99
CA MET A 117 -16.06 -4.65 14.99
C MET A 117 -16.35 -6.14 15.04
N GLU A 118 -17.61 -6.54 14.91
CA GLU A 118 -18.01 -7.95 14.87
C GLU A 118 -17.47 -8.66 13.61
N ALA A 119 -17.43 -7.95 12.46
CA ALA A 119 -16.83 -8.48 11.23
C ALA A 119 -15.32 -8.67 11.40
N TYR A 120 -14.64 -7.71 12.03
CA TYR A 120 -13.22 -7.82 12.38
C TYR A 120 -12.97 -9.00 13.31
N GLU A 121 -13.74 -9.13 14.39
CA GLU A 121 -13.61 -10.23 15.36
C GLU A 121 -13.81 -11.60 14.70
N ARG A 122 -14.85 -11.75 13.87
CA ARG A 122 -15.07 -12.98 13.08
C ARG A 122 -13.90 -13.28 12.15
N PHE A 123 -13.39 -12.28 11.45
CA PHE A 123 -12.22 -12.44 10.58
C PHE A 123 -11.02 -12.96 11.36
N MET A 124 -10.70 -12.32 12.49
CA MET A 124 -9.57 -12.71 13.33
C MET A 124 -9.74 -14.11 13.90
N SER A 125 -10.90 -14.42 14.49
CA SER A 125 -11.16 -15.72 15.13
C SER A 125 -11.26 -16.88 14.14
N SER A 126 -11.81 -16.64 12.95
CA SER A 126 -12.03 -17.70 11.95
C SER A 126 -10.82 -17.96 11.05
N HIS A 127 -9.91 -17.00 10.91
CA HIS A 127 -8.82 -17.09 9.93
C HIS A 127 -7.44 -16.93 10.54
N VAL A 128 -7.23 -15.94 11.36
CA VAL A 128 -5.87 -15.60 11.83
C VAL A 128 -5.50 -16.37 13.08
N LEU A 129 -6.39 -16.41 14.08
CA LEU A 129 -6.15 -17.13 15.35
C LEU A 129 -6.16 -18.66 15.23
N GLN A 130 -6.72 -19.19 14.14
CA GLN A 130 -6.71 -20.63 13.88
C GLN A 130 -5.41 -21.12 13.23
N LEU A 131 -4.59 -20.19 12.71
CA LEU A 131 -3.31 -20.55 12.14
C LEU A 131 -2.32 -20.94 13.24
N LYS A 132 -1.81 -22.17 13.17
CA LYS A 132 -0.73 -22.64 14.05
C LYS A 132 0.55 -21.80 13.86
N ALA A 133 0.68 -21.16 12.72
CA ALA A 133 1.77 -20.25 12.42
C ALA A 133 1.80 -19.01 13.33
N VAL A 134 0.65 -18.57 13.86
CA VAL A 134 0.54 -17.34 14.64
C VAL A 134 0.65 -17.62 16.13
N ARG A 135 1.69 -17.09 16.79
CA ARG A 135 1.93 -17.19 18.23
C ARG A 135 1.22 -16.10 19.02
N ALA A 136 1.32 -14.87 18.54
CA ALA A 136 0.76 -13.71 19.24
C ALA A 136 0.36 -12.60 18.26
N MET A 137 -0.61 -11.81 18.69
CA MET A 137 -1.05 -10.62 17.95
C MET A 137 -1.35 -9.47 18.90
N ASN A 138 -1.10 -8.27 18.42
CA ASN A 138 -1.48 -7.03 19.09
C ASN A 138 -2.13 -6.08 18.07
N THR A 139 -3.40 -5.73 18.30
CA THR A 139 -4.18 -4.89 17.40
C THR A 139 -4.45 -3.52 18.00
N SER A 140 -4.25 -2.49 17.18
CA SER A 140 -4.64 -1.12 17.45
C SER A 140 -5.64 -0.63 16.40
N PHE A 141 -6.82 -0.19 16.85
CA PHE A 141 -7.82 0.41 15.97
C PHE A 141 -7.54 1.89 15.77
N VAL A 142 -7.72 2.36 14.53
CA VAL A 142 -7.57 3.77 14.19
C VAL A 142 -8.81 4.52 14.64
N LEU A 143 -8.69 5.36 15.66
CA LEU A 143 -9.80 6.21 16.15
C LEU A 143 -10.00 7.43 15.23
N ARG A 144 -8.91 7.99 14.70
CA ARG A 144 -8.93 9.17 13.81
C ARG A 144 -7.67 9.21 12.96
N THR A 145 -7.85 9.42 11.66
CA THR A 145 -6.75 9.73 10.75
C THR A 145 -6.48 11.24 10.74
N LYS A 146 -5.34 11.67 11.25
CA LYS A 146 -4.92 13.08 11.23
C LYS A 146 -4.28 13.51 9.92
N LYS A 147 -3.59 12.59 9.25
CA LYS A 147 -2.98 12.82 7.94
C LYS A 147 -2.98 11.50 7.16
N TYR A 148 -3.40 11.58 5.92
CA TYR A 148 -3.26 10.51 4.95
C TYR A 148 -2.79 11.11 3.62
N THR A 149 -1.75 10.56 3.05
CA THR A 149 -1.24 10.92 1.72
C THR A 149 -0.51 9.73 1.13
N THR A 150 -0.68 9.54 -0.18
CA THR A 150 0.11 8.60 -0.98
C THR A 150 1.29 9.29 -1.67
N ARG A 151 1.41 10.62 -1.52
CA ARG A 151 2.43 11.42 -2.18
C ARG A 151 3.79 11.24 -1.50
N LEU A 152 4.76 10.69 -2.23
CA LEU A 152 6.14 10.56 -1.80
C LEU A 152 6.93 11.86 -2.08
N PRO A 153 7.83 12.28 -1.20
CA PRO A 153 8.78 13.35 -1.52
C PRO A 153 9.77 12.81 -2.57
N VAL A 154 9.70 13.35 -3.80
CA VAL A 154 10.62 12.95 -4.88
C VAL A 154 11.91 13.75 -4.74
N ILE A 155 12.98 13.09 -4.30
CA ILE A 155 14.29 13.69 -4.01
C ILE A 155 15.22 13.61 -5.21
#